data_6501d7a3b336c7b49e5c407ddacba094
#
_entry.id   6501d7a3b336c7b49e5c407ddacba094
#
_cell.length_a   1.000
_cell.length_b   1.000
_cell.length_c   1.000
_cell.angle_alpha   90.00
_cell.angle_beta   90.00
_cell.angle_gamma   90.00
#
_symmetry.space_group_name_H-M   'P 1'
#
loop_
_entity.id
_entity.type
_entity.pdbx_description
1 polymer ?
#
loop_
_entity_poly.entity_id
_entity_poly.type
_entity_poly.pdbx_seq_one_letter_code
_entity_poly.pdbx_strand_id
1 'polypeptide(L)'
;MKPFRLLAALLLGACAAPAQAPPRTVSSVDLPRYMGRWYEIARFPNSFEDGRGRRCVGVTAEYALRADGKVAVTNRCLDANDANRERVAEGTAYAVEDSGNARLRVSFFWPFYGDYWVVGLDPEYRWAVVGAPGRDYLWILSRTPWMTAEDHARAVAIATGQGFEAGRLQPTPQDAGPGSSR
;
A
#
# COMPACT_ATOMS: atom_id res chain seq x y z
N MET A 1 35.04 33.73 54.16
CA MET A 1 35.27 33.43 52.73
C MET A 1 34.48 32.17 52.39
N LYS A 2 33.38 32.29 51.62
CA LYS A 2 32.56 31.14 51.17
C LYS A 2 32.95 30.75 49.74
N PRO A 3 33.19 29.51 49.41
CA PRO A 3 33.52 29.13 48.04
C PRO A 3 32.26 29.08 47.18
N PHE A 4 32.33 29.76 46.03
CA PHE A 4 31.33 29.78 44.98
C PHE A 4 31.46 28.49 44.16
N ARG A 5 30.47 27.60 44.26
CA ARG A 5 30.38 26.37 43.42
C ARG A 5 29.77 26.73 42.08
N LEU A 6 30.57 26.75 41.02
CA LEU A 6 30.06 26.78 39.65
C LEU A 6 29.40 25.43 39.33
N LEU A 7 28.08 25.46 39.09
CA LEU A 7 27.35 24.35 38.46
C LEU A 7 27.54 24.43 36.94
N ALA A 8 28.33 23.55 36.36
CA ALA A 8 28.40 23.40 34.90
C ALA A 8 27.15 22.60 34.43
N ALA A 9 26.23 23.31 33.77
CA ALA A 9 25.09 22.66 33.10
C ALA A 9 25.57 22.00 31.80
N LEU A 10 25.60 20.65 31.76
CA LEU A 10 25.79 19.88 30.53
C LEU A 10 24.50 19.99 29.71
N LEU A 11 24.57 20.74 28.60
CA LEU A 11 23.54 20.75 27.56
C LEU A 11 23.70 19.45 26.73
N LEU A 12 22.91 18.44 27.02
CA LEU A 12 22.72 17.29 26.15
C LEU A 12 21.96 17.73 24.89
N GLY A 13 22.66 18.00 23.81
CA GLY A 13 22.10 18.23 22.51
C GLY A 13 21.47 16.93 22.00
N ALA A 14 20.16 16.85 22.00
CA ALA A 14 19.43 15.76 21.33
C ALA A 14 19.64 15.91 19.82
N CYS A 15 20.51 15.08 19.23
CA CYS A 15 20.59 14.92 17.78
C CYS A 15 19.28 14.27 17.30
N ALA A 16 18.34 15.08 16.80
CA ALA A 16 17.20 14.55 16.07
C ALA A 16 17.74 13.87 14.79
N ALA A 17 17.47 12.58 14.64
CA ALA A 17 17.79 11.87 13.39
C ALA A 17 17.08 12.58 12.23
N PRO A 18 17.75 12.77 11.05
CA PRO A 18 17.11 13.40 9.92
C PRO A 18 15.89 12.58 9.50
N ALA A 19 14.76 13.26 9.25
CA ALA A 19 13.55 12.62 8.76
C ALA A 19 13.88 11.87 7.46
N GLN A 20 13.52 10.59 7.40
CA GLN A 20 13.77 9.76 6.23
C GLN A 20 13.02 10.32 5.02
N ALA A 21 13.73 10.50 3.89
CA ALA A 21 13.11 10.96 2.65
C ALA A 21 11.95 10.03 2.23
N PRO A 22 10.88 10.54 1.61
CA PRO A 22 9.78 9.70 1.14
C PRO A 22 10.26 8.64 0.14
N PRO A 23 9.55 7.51 -0.01
CA PRO A 23 9.91 6.49 -0.98
C PRO A 23 9.87 7.06 -2.40
N ARG A 24 10.72 6.53 -3.29
CA ARG A 24 10.68 6.89 -4.70
C ARG A 24 9.61 6.05 -5.40
N THR A 25 8.84 6.68 -6.28
CA THR A 25 7.94 5.98 -7.19
C THR A 25 8.69 5.50 -8.44
N VAL A 26 8.07 4.60 -9.19
CA VAL A 26 8.49 4.35 -10.57
C VAL A 26 8.42 5.65 -11.38
N SER A 27 9.16 5.74 -12.48
CA SER A 27 9.22 6.97 -13.30
C SER A 27 7.88 7.31 -13.95
N SER A 28 7.14 6.29 -14.39
CA SER A 28 5.83 6.46 -15.00
C SER A 28 4.97 5.20 -14.91
N VAL A 29 3.66 5.39 -14.99
CA VAL A 29 2.64 4.34 -15.10
C VAL A 29 1.76 4.62 -16.31
N ASP A 30 1.71 3.69 -17.24
CA ASP A 30 0.74 3.66 -18.32
C ASP A 30 -0.63 3.27 -17.70
N LEU A 31 -1.50 4.26 -17.46
CA LEU A 31 -2.79 4.02 -16.82
C LEU A 31 -3.64 3.00 -17.58
N PRO A 32 -3.82 3.07 -18.90
CA PRO A 32 -4.52 2.03 -19.65
C PRO A 32 -4.03 0.61 -19.36
N ARG A 33 -2.73 0.38 -19.30
CA ARG A 33 -2.16 -0.94 -18.95
C ARG A 33 -2.36 -1.29 -17.48
N TYR A 34 -2.43 -0.28 -16.61
CA TYR A 34 -2.61 -0.48 -15.17
C TYR A 34 -4.05 -0.80 -14.79
N MET A 35 -5.03 -0.47 -15.64
CA MET A 35 -6.46 -0.74 -15.40
C MET A 35 -6.76 -2.25 -15.34
N GLY A 36 -7.99 -2.57 -14.93
CA GLY A 36 -8.47 -3.93 -14.74
C GLY A 36 -8.23 -4.46 -13.33
N ARG A 37 -8.28 -5.78 -13.20
CA ARG A 37 -8.22 -6.46 -11.90
C ARG A 37 -6.80 -6.70 -11.42
N TRP A 38 -6.63 -6.48 -10.12
CA TRP A 38 -5.45 -6.86 -9.34
C TRP A 38 -5.88 -7.67 -8.13
N TYR A 39 -5.10 -8.69 -7.79
CA TYR A 39 -5.23 -9.49 -6.58
C TYR A 39 -4.21 -8.99 -5.56
N GLU A 40 -4.63 -8.79 -4.33
CA GLU A 40 -3.72 -8.46 -3.25
C GLU A 40 -3.03 -9.73 -2.76
N ILE A 41 -1.72 -9.77 -2.86
CA ILE A 41 -0.89 -10.91 -2.42
C ILE A 41 -0.46 -10.77 -0.97
N ALA A 42 -0.12 -9.54 -0.58
CA ALA A 42 0.26 -9.22 0.78
C ALA A 42 0.00 -7.73 1.08
N ARG A 43 -0.19 -7.40 2.35
CA ARG A 43 -0.36 -6.03 2.81
C ARG A 43 0.27 -5.78 4.18
N PHE A 44 0.49 -4.53 4.53
CA PHE A 44 0.59 -4.14 5.93
C PHE A 44 -0.80 -4.19 6.58
N PRO A 45 -0.92 -4.69 7.82
CA PRO A 45 -2.18 -4.63 8.57
C PRO A 45 -2.71 -3.20 8.61
N ASN A 46 -3.98 -3.03 8.33
CA ASN A 46 -4.63 -1.72 8.33
C ASN A 46 -6.07 -1.81 8.85
N SER A 47 -6.61 -0.69 9.34
CA SER A 47 -7.90 -0.66 10.02
C SER A 47 -9.11 -0.84 9.09
N PHE A 48 -8.97 -0.59 7.78
CA PHE A 48 -10.08 -0.73 6.83
C PHE A 48 -10.21 -2.14 6.27
N GLU A 49 -9.18 -2.97 6.31
CA GLU A 49 -9.22 -4.38 5.92
C GLU A 49 -9.25 -5.33 7.13
N ASP A 50 -8.55 -4.96 8.23
CA ASP A 50 -8.36 -5.82 9.41
C ASP A 50 -8.92 -5.20 10.70
N GLY A 51 -9.63 -4.06 10.63
CA GLY A 51 -10.13 -3.36 11.81
C GLY A 51 -11.57 -3.71 12.18
N ARG A 52 -11.96 -3.41 13.44
CA ARG A 52 -13.32 -3.58 13.96
C ARG A 52 -13.83 -5.03 13.90
N GLY A 53 -12.94 -6.01 14.15
CA GLY A 53 -13.28 -7.42 14.10
C GLY A 53 -13.36 -8.00 12.69
N ARG A 54 -13.02 -7.24 11.65
CA ARG A 54 -12.97 -7.66 10.25
C ARG A 54 -11.66 -8.33 9.93
N ARG A 55 -11.70 -9.27 9.00
CA ARG A 55 -10.52 -9.84 8.36
C ARG A 55 -10.81 -10.07 6.88
N CYS A 56 -10.30 -9.21 6.03
CA CYS A 56 -10.43 -9.34 4.58
C CYS A 56 -9.51 -10.43 4.02
N VAL A 57 -10.10 -11.35 3.26
CA VAL A 57 -9.44 -12.39 2.45
C VAL A 57 -10.01 -12.35 1.04
N GLY A 58 -9.35 -12.96 0.06
CA GLY A 58 -9.79 -12.91 -1.34
C GLY A 58 -9.85 -11.47 -1.86
N VAL A 59 -8.92 -10.62 -1.42
CA VAL A 59 -8.96 -9.18 -1.72
C VAL A 59 -8.59 -8.93 -3.17
N THR A 60 -9.44 -8.16 -3.84
CA THR A 60 -9.18 -7.67 -5.20
C THR A 60 -9.43 -6.18 -5.30
N ALA A 61 -8.66 -5.51 -6.18
CA ALA A 61 -8.89 -4.15 -6.60
C ALA A 61 -9.15 -4.12 -8.11
N GLU A 62 -10.20 -3.45 -8.53
CA GLU A 62 -10.52 -3.25 -9.94
C GLU A 62 -10.48 -1.76 -10.27
N TYR A 63 -9.72 -1.43 -11.30
CA TYR A 63 -9.52 -0.06 -11.74
C TYR A 63 -10.08 0.15 -13.14
N ALA A 64 -10.80 1.24 -13.36
CA ALA A 64 -11.34 1.61 -14.67
C ALA A 64 -11.12 3.11 -14.94
N LEU A 65 -10.53 3.42 -16.10
CA LEU A 65 -10.33 4.80 -16.51
C LEU A 65 -11.69 5.39 -16.93
N ARG A 66 -11.99 6.57 -16.39
CA ARG A 66 -13.23 7.32 -16.66
C ARG A 66 -13.00 8.35 -17.76
N ALA A 67 -14.08 8.80 -18.38
CA ALA A 67 -14.03 9.84 -19.41
C ALA A 67 -13.48 11.19 -18.91
N ASP A 68 -13.57 11.46 -17.59
CA ASP A 68 -13.03 12.66 -16.95
C ASP A 68 -11.52 12.53 -16.57
N GLY A 69 -10.86 11.47 -17.02
CA GLY A 69 -9.45 11.19 -16.74
C GLY A 69 -9.17 10.63 -15.35
N LYS A 70 -10.18 10.49 -14.50
CA LYS A 70 -10.05 9.84 -13.19
C LYS A 70 -10.16 8.34 -13.32
N VAL A 71 -9.79 7.64 -12.25
CA VAL A 71 -9.86 6.19 -12.13
C VAL A 71 -10.99 5.82 -11.17
N ALA A 72 -11.96 5.05 -11.63
CA ALA A 72 -12.90 4.38 -10.74
C ALA A 72 -12.16 3.21 -10.06
N VAL A 73 -12.36 3.08 -8.74
CA VAL A 73 -11.73 2.05 -7.90
C VAL A 73 -12.83 1.23 -7.26
N THR A 74 -12.79 -0.08 -7.43
CA THR A 74 -13.68 -1.01 -6.72
C THR A 74 -12.84 -2.06 -6.01
N ASN A 75 -12.82 -1.99 -4.69
CA ASN A 75 -12.17 -3.00 -3.86
C ASN A 75 -13.20 -3.98 -3.35
N ARG A 76 -12.87 -5.28 -3.40
CA ARG A 76 -13.71 -6.37 -2.90
C ARG A 76 -12.91 -7.27 -1.99
N CYS A 77 -13.55 -7.78 -0.95
CA CYS A 77 -12.99 -8.84 -0.12
C CYS A 77 -14.12 -9.71 0.47
N LEU A 78 -13.75 -10.87 0.99
CA LEU A 78 -14.59 -11.68 1.84
C LEU A 78 -14.17 -11.46 3.30
N ASP A 79 -15.12 -11.18 4.17
CA ASP A 79 -14.85 -11.01 5.61
C ASP A 79 -14.82 -12.40 6.27
N ALA A 80 -13.64 -12.91 6.53
CA ALA A 80 -13.45 -14.23 7.13
C ALA A 80 -14.04 -14.35 8.54
N ASN A 81 -14.27 -13.24 9.22
CA ASN A 81 -14.88 -13.19 10.54
C ASN A 81 -16.43 -13.01 10.50
N ASP A 82 -17.01 -12.85 9.31
CA ASP A 82 -18.45 -12.69 9.10
C ASP A 82 -18.95 -13.65 7.99
N ALA A 83 -18.75 -14.95 8.20
CA ALA A 83 -19.20 -16.03 7.31
C ALA A 83 -18.82 -15.80 5.84
N ASN A 84 -17.65 -15.21 5.57
CA ASN A 84 -17.18 -14.82 4.24
C ASN A 84 -18.16 -13.87 3.50
N ARG A 85 -18.85 -13.00 4.25
CA ARG A 85 -19.67 -11.97 3.63
C ARG A 85 -18.82 -11.09 2.71
N GLU A 86 -19.28 -10.89 1.49
CA GLU A 86 -18.62 -9.97 0.56
C GLU A 86 -18.72 -8.53 1.08
N ARG A 87 -17.60 -7.84 1.02
CA ARG A 87 -17.46 -6.39 1.27
C ARG A 87 -17.00 -5.73 -0.01
N VAL A 88 -17.67 -4.65 -0.37
CA VAL A 88 -17.34 -3.82 -1.53
C VAL A 88 -17.11 -2.40 -1.07
N ALA A 89 -16.03 -1.78 -1.55
CA ALA A 89 -15.76 -0.37 -1.36
C ALA A 89 -15.50 0.27 -2.72
N GLU A 90 -16.27 1.29 -3.05
CA GLU A 90 -16.13 2.05 -4.30
C GLU A 90 -15.50 3.40 -4.01
N GLY A 91 -14.58 3.80 -4.86
CA GLY A 91 -13.84 5.04 -4.73
C GLY A 91 -13.46 5.65 -6.08
N THR A 92 -12.80 6.78 -5.99
CA THR A 92 -12.28 7.48 -7.17
C THR A 92 -10.85 7.92 -6.88
N ALA A 93 -9.96 7.71 -7.85
CA ALA A 93 -8.60 8.21 -7.79
C ALA A 93 -8.30 9.16 -8.95
N TYR A 94 -7.32 10.03 -8.74
CA TYR A 94 -6.73 10.87 -9.79
C TYR A 94 -5.22 10.86 -9.69
N ALA A 95 -4.55 10.98 -10.82
CA ALA A 95 -3.09 11.09 -10.87
C ALA A 95 -2.65 12.49 -10.42
N VAL A 96 -1.59 12.55 -9.62
CA VAL A 96 -0.94 13.82 -9.25
C VAL A 96 -0.14 14.32 -10.46
N GLU A 97 -0.25 15.61 -10.76
CA GLU A 97 0.49 16.25 -11.84
C GLU A 97 2.00 16.02 -11.70
N ASP A 98 2.69 15.98 -12.81
CA ASP A 98 4.16 15.80 -12.91
C ASP A 98 4.71 14.54 -12.22
N SER A 99 3.84 13.57 -11.91
CA SER A 99 4.27 12.30 -11.29
C SER A 99 4.43 11.14 -12.27
N GLY A 100 4.24 11.36 -13.57
CA GLY A 100 4.18 10.28 -14.55
C GLY A 100 3.06 9.26 -14.24
N ASN A 101 1.97 9.68 -13.61
CA ASN A 101 0.88 8.83 -13.10
C ASN A 101 1.31 7.81 -12.01
N ALA A 102 2.53 7.89 -11.49
CA ALA A 102 3.02 6.98 -10.47
C ALA A 102 2.55 7.33 -9.06
N ARG A 103 2.00 8.53 -8.88
CA ARG A 103 1.37 8.98 -7.62
C ARG A 103 -0.10 9.28 -7.89
N LEU A 104 -0.97 8.61 -7.16
CA LEU A 104 -2.40 8.88 -7.21
C LEU A 104 -2.90 9.30 -5.82
N ARG A 105 -4.03 9.99 -5.82
CA ARG A 105 -4.82 10.27 -4.63
C ARG A 105 -6.14 9.53 -4.76
N VAL A 106 -6.47 8.69 -3.78
CA VAL A 106 -7.68 7.86 -3.79
C VAL A 106 -8.62 8.27 -2.66
N SER A 107 -9.91 8.36 -2.96
CA SER A 107 -10.96 8.66 -1.99
C SER A 107 -12.06 7.60 -2.07
N PHE A 108 -12.41 7.05 -0.91
CA PHE A 108 -13.61 6.25 -0.67
C PHE A 108 -14.68 7.04 0.09
N PHE A 109 -14.31 8.20 0.68
CA PHE A 109 -15.18 9.10 1.43
C PHE A 109 -14.75 10.55 1.18
N TRP A 110 -15.38 11.19 0.20
CA TRP A 110 -15.12 12.60 -0.05
C TRP A 110 -15.41 13.43 1.21
N PRO A 111 -14.56 14.42 1.59
CA PRO A 111 -13.40 14.97 0.86
C PRO A 111 -12.05 14.37 1.24
N PHE A 112 -12.00 13.22 1.88
CA PHE A 112 -10.76 12.62 2.39
C PHE A 112 -10.06 11.79 1.31
N TYR A 113 -8.77 12.06 1.10
CA TYR A 113 -7.94 11.36 0.11
C TYR A 113 -6.73 10.72 0.78
N GLY A 114 -6.47 9.45 0.44
CA GLY A 114 -5.25 8.74 0.76
C GLY A 114 -4.23 8.79 -0.38
N ASP A 115 -2.96 8.62 -0.05
CA ASP A 115 -1.88 8.48 -1.03
C ASP A 115 -1.81 7.03 -1.54
N TYR A 116 -1.62 6.90 -2.85
CA TYR A 116 -1.42 5.64 -3.55
C TYR A 116 -0.22 5.81 -4.48
N TRP A 117 0.96 5.39 -4.03
CA TRP A 117 2.21 5.57 -4.73
C TRP A 117 2.70 4.23 -5.27
N VAL A 118 2.88 4.12 -6.60
CA VAL A 118 3.46 2.94 -7.23
C VAL A 118 4.97 3.02 -7.06
N VAL A 119 5.51 2.28 -6.09
CA VAL A 119 6.94 2.28 -5.73
C VAL A 119 7.70 1.16 -6.44
N GLY A 120 6.99 0.17 -6.99
CA GLY A 120 7.53 -0.89 -7.83
C GLY A 120 6.50 -1.38 -8.82
N LEU A 121 6.94 -1.71 -10.03
CA LEU A 121 6.08 -2.21 -11.10
C LEU A 121 6.87 -3.13 -12.01
N ASP A 122 6.33 -4.31 -12.26
CA ASP A 122 6.89 -5.22 -13.27
C ASP A 122 6.78 -4.60 -14.68
N PRO A 123 7.80 -4.68 -15.53
CA PRO A 123 7.75 -4.11 -16.88
C PRO A 123 6.57 -4.61 -17.73
N GLU A 124 6.13 -5.86 -17.49
CA GLU A 124 4.97 -6.45 -18.16
C GLU A 124 3.66 -6.22 -17.37
N TYR A 125 3.69 -5.42 -16.30
CA TYR A 125 2.53 -5.12 -15.47
C TYR A 125 1.90 -6.35 -14.80
N ARG A 126 2.69 -7.39 -14.53
CA ARG A 126 2.20 -8.61 -13.87
C ARG A 126 2.00 -8.43 -12.37
N TRP A 127 2.83 -7.58 -11.75
CA TRP A 127 2.72 -7.25 -10.33
C TRP A 127 3.13 -5.79 -10.07
N ALA A 128 2.66 -5.27 -8.93
CA ALA A 128 2.97 -3.92 -8.47
C ALA A 128 3.22 -3.89 -6.96
N VAL A 129 4.06 -2.97 -6.52
CA VAL A 129 4.25 -2.60 -5.11
C VAL A 129 3.70 -1.21 -4.93
N VAL A 130 2.73 -1.09 -4.05
CA VAL A 130 2.03 0.17 -3.77
C VAL A 130 2.22 0.54 -2.32
N GLY A 131 2.53 1.80 -2.05
CA GLY A 131 2.71 2.28 -0.69
C GLY A 131 2.27 3.73 -0.50
N ALA A 132 2.49 4.25 0.69
CA ALA A 132 2.27 5.65 1.04
C ALA A 132 3.59 6.34 1.42
N PRO A 133 3.68 7.70 1.31
CA PRO A 133 4.91 8.44 1.62
C PRO A 133 5.40 8.27 3.06
N GLY A 134 4.48 8.07 4.02
CA GLY A 134 4.79 7.79 5.43
C GLY A 134 5.24 6.37 5.71
N ARG A 135 5.13 5.46 4.74
CA ARG A 135 5.40 4.01 4.86
C ARG A 135 4.48 3.27 5.84
N ASP A 136 3.34 3.86 6.19
CA ASP A 136 2.35 3.23 7.07
C ASP A 136 1.52 2.17 6.33
N TYR A 137 1.43 2.28 5.01
CA TYR A 137 0.69 1.39 4.12
C TYR A 137 1.60 0.81 3.06
N LEU A 138 1.44 -0.49 2.80
CA LEU A 138 2.13 -1.23 1.75
C LEU A 138 1.23 -2.36 1.26
N TRP A 139 1.16 -2.52 -0.06
CA TRP A 139 0.49 -3.63 -0.73
C TRP A 139 1.39 -4.22 -1.81
N ILE A 140 1.36 -5.53 -1.95
CA ILE A 140 1.88 -6.25 -3.10
C ILE A 140 0.68 -6.77 -3.88
N LEU A 141 0.55 -6.32 -5.12
CA LEU A 141 -0.55 -6.65 -6.03
C LEU A 141 -0.06 -7.52 -7.18
N SER A 142 -0.91 -8.43 -7.67
CA SER A 142 -0.61 -9.29 -8.81
C SER A 142 -1.80 -9.38 -9.76
N ARG A 143 -1.55 -9.65 -11.05
CA ARG A 143 -2.59 -9.93 -12.04
C ARG A 143 -3.21 -11.31 -11.88
N THR A 144 -2.56 -12.18 -11.15
CA THR A 144 -3.05 -13.52 -10.80
C THR A 144 -3.23 -13.64 -9.27
N PRO A 145 -4.10 -14.53 -8.79
CA PRO A 145 -4.31 -14.71 -7.35
C PRO A 145 -3.09 -15.32 -6.62
N TRP A 146 -2.00 -15.52 -7.30
CA TRP A 146 -0.74 -16.03 -6.79
C TRP A 146 0.45 -15.35 -7.48
N MET A 147 1.60 -15.37 -6.84
CA MET A 147 2.88 -14.92 -7.41
C MET A 147 3.91 -16.03 -7.33
N THR A 148 4.87 -16.04 -8.27
CA THR A 148 6.06 -16.87 -8.12
C THR A 148 6.88 -16.41 -6.92
N ALA A 149 7.64 -17.32 -6.30
CA ALA A 149 8.53 -16.96 -5.20
C ALA A 149 9.55 -15.90 -5.62
N GLU A 150 10.01 -15.95 -6.88
CA GLU A 150 10.96 -14.99 -7.44
C GLU A 150 10.35 -13.59 -7.56
N ASP A 151 9.16 -13.45 -8.16
CA ASP A 151 8.48 -12.16 -8.29
C ASP A 151 8.12 -11.57 -6.93
N HIS A 152 7.66 -12.42 -5.99
CA HIS A 152 7.39 -11.99 -4.62
C HIS A 152 8.66 -11.48 -3.93
N ALA A 153 9.78 -12.19 -4.06
CA ALA A 153 11.06 -11.76 -3.48
C ALA A 153 11.54 -10.41 -4.09
N ARG A 154 11.35 -10.22 -5.40
CA ARG A 154 11.65 -8.94 -6.08
C ARG A 154 10.79 -7.79 -5.54
N ALA A 155 9.48 -8.01 -5.39
CA ALA A 155 8.56 -7.01 -4.83
C ALA A 155 8.94 -6.62 -3.41
N VAL A 156 9.24 -7.61 -2.55
CA VAL A 156 9.73 -7.40 -1.17
C VAL A 156 11.06 -6.65 -1.13
N ALA A 157 12.01 -7.01 -2.01
CA ALA A 157 13.29 -6.32 -2.10
C ALA A 157 13.14 -4.84 -2.49
N ILE A 158 12.24 -4.52 -3.43
CA ILE A 158 11.90 -3.13 -3.79
C ILE A 158 11.34 -2.39 -2.57
N ALA A 159 10.36 -2.96 -1.88
CA ALA A 159 9.77 -2.35 -0.68
C ALA A 159 10.84 -2.06 0.38
N THR A 160 11.69 -3.06 0.67
CA THR A 160 12.80 -2.93 1.64
C THR A 160 13.78 -1.83 1.21
N GLY A 161 14.18 -1.80 -0.07
CA GLY A 161 15.07 -0.78 -0.62
C GLY A 161 14.49 0.64 -0.58
N GLN A 162 13.16 0.77 -0.51
CA GLN A 162 12.44 2.04 -0.31
C GLN A 162 12.20 2.38 1.18
N GLY A 163 12.72 1.55 2.10
CA GLY A 163 12.66 1.78 3.54
C GLY A 163 11.36 1.33 4.21
N PHE A 164 10.54 0.52 3.53
CA PHE A 164 9.39 -0.13 4.18
C PHE A 164 9.87 -1.27 5.08
N GLU A 165 9.24 -1.43 6.23
CA GLU A 165 9.47 -2.55 7.16
C GLU A 165 8.82 -3.83 6.63
N ALA A 166 9.42 -4.46 5.59
CA ALA A 166 8.82 -5.58 4.87
C ALA A 166 8.46 -6.77 5.78
N GLY A 167 9.08 -6.91 6.95
CA GLY A 167 8.70 -7.91 7.96
C GLY A 167 7.28 -7.74 8.53
N ARG A 168 6.63 -6.60 8.30
CA ARG A 168 5.22 -6.36 8.67
C ARG A 168 4.23 -6.88 7.63
N LEU A 169 4.69 -7.27 6.44
CA LEU A 169 3.81 -7.81 5.39
C LEU A 169 3.11 -9.07 5.89
N GLN A 170 1.81 -9.10 5.75
CA GLN A 170 0.97 -10.27 6.00
C GLN A 170 0.42 -10.77 4.67
N PRO A 171 0.51 -12.10 4.40
CA PRO A 171 -0.08 -12.69 3.21
C PRO A 171 -1.61 -12.51 3.22
N THR A 172 -2.17 -12.20 2.06
CA THR A 172 -3.61 -12.18 1.84
C THR A 172 -4.03 -13.49 1.19
N PRO A 173 -4.74 -14.38 1.90
CA PRO A 173 -5.27 -15.59 1.30
C PRO A 173 -6.22 -15.27 0.15
N GLN A 174 -5.99 -15.88 -1.03
CA GLN A 174 -6.85 -15.72 -2.21
C GLN A 174 -7.81 -16.90 -2.41
N ASP A 175 -7.61 -18.01 -1.70
CA ASP A 175 -8.39 -19.24 -1.83
C ASP A 175 -9.71 -19.23 -1.03
N ALA A 176 -10.22 -18.08 -0.65
CA ALA A 176 -11.40 -17.94 0.21
C ALA A 176 -12.74 -18.13 -0.51
N GLY A 177 -12.76 -18.57 -1.78
CA GLY A 177 -13.98 -18.91 -2.51
C GLY A 177 -14.65 -20.19 -1.98
N PRO A 178 -15.99 -20.32 -2.05
CA PRO A 178 -16.68 -21.56 -1.71
C PRO A 178 -16.25 -22.64 -2.71
N GLY A 179 -15.38 -23.58 -2.27
CA GLY A 179 -14.94 -24.72 -3.07
C GLY A 179 -13.45 -25.02 -3.10
N SER A 180 -12.57 -24.24 -2.47
CA SER A 180 -11.15 -24.60 -2.37
C SER A 180 -10.88 -25.49 -1.16
N SER A 181 -11.45 -26.69 -1.12
CA SER A 181 -10.93 -27.79 -0.29
C SER A 181 -9.79 -28.45 -1.05
N ARG A 182 -8.58 -28.35 -0.55
CA ARG A 182 -7.49 -29.27 -0.91
C ARG A 182 -7.66 -30.57 -0.15
#